data_7b520ac0c38b19ea06871f4ae7bce09e
#
_entry.id   7b520ac0c38b19ea06871f4ae7bce09e
#
_cell.length_a   1.000
_cell.length_b   1.000
_cell.length_c   1.000
_cell.angle_alpha   90.00
_cell.angle_beta   90.00
_cell.angle_gamma   90.00
#
_symmetry.space_group_name_H-M   'P 1'
#
loop_
_entity.id
_entity.type
_entity.pdbx_description
1 polymer ?
#
loop_
_entity_poly.entity_id
_entity_poly.type
_entity_poly.pdbx_seq_one_letter_code
_entity_poly.pdbx_strand_id
1 'polypeptide(L)'
;VSLEAPVLIHVPGEAERLLGPRITPPGLPFWWTEARATTTVPEAEPLAGSVCGRLTTLLGGTVWPPDAGHAEVVEQTLDNAEVTEAPAPDAALPVVDVLTPSTAVVLADRPLLGMTTWLSDVLRTTAATDRALHIVTPPHVRLTLPLRTALGGAPNRWVIQGPSGGYHDGLSGAELTWHNGTFTPTGPSPKIADAFTAGAAPTDERQLTVALRAVHRPEADLALGGALETAWRHLTGGPPAGWGTAEPVNLPWSPRQLTDLARNRAPAPTHAIAVGTPDHPAIATHRTTRTTAGVAEEVTLTVGYTAHQRAALEAIEPLAAELVTTHGLTTMLTTLRAARADLTLTPHLTAPPIPVALTLGPTDTRAIGLTHARRPSVAVKPVQLGTPSHPALHYPLGDGTNVDAWTTLQHLTAHLKHSTEPEQ
;
A
#
# COMPACT_ATOMS: atom_id res chain seq x y z
N VAL A 1 16.93 21.38 7.55
CA VAL A 1 15.70 20.88 8.16
C VAL A 1 14.52 21.20 7.26
N SER A 2 13.65 20.24 7.01
CA SER A 2 12.41 20.40 6.27
C SER A 2 11.23 20.13 7.18
N LEU A 3 10.14 20.89 7.02
CA LEU A 3 8.89 20.70 7.75
C LEU A 3 7.78 20.40 6.76
N GLU A 4 6.98 19.40 7.05
CA GLU A 4 5.77 19.10 6.28
C GLU A 4 4.66 20.07 6.64
N ALA A 5 3.84 20.46 5.66
CA ALA A 5 2.63 21.23 5.94
C ALA A 5 1.73 20.41 6.88
N PRO A 6 1.16 21.06 7.93
CA PRO A 6 0.32 20.35 8.88
C PRO A 6 -0.92 19.74 8.22
N VAL A 7 -1.25 18.51 8.58
CA VAL A 7 -2.44 17.78 8.12
C VAL A 7 -3.38 17.56 9.30
N LEU A 8 -4.68 17.88 9.13
CA LEU A 8 -5.68 17.67 10.18
C LEU A 8 -6.20 16.23 10.13
N ILE A 9 -5.94 15.47 11.19
CA ILE A 9 -6.32 14.06 11.29
C ILE A 9 -7.69 13.94 11.96
N HIS A 10 -8.62 13.31 11.25
CA HIS A 10 -9.97 12.98 11.73
C HIS A 10 -10.16 11.47 11.95
N VAL A 11 -9.17 10.65 11.60
CA VAL A 11 -9.28 9.20 11.58
C VAL A 11 -8.77 8.61 12.89
N PRO A 12 -9.62 7.86 13.63
CA PRO A 12 -9.19 7.24 14.89
C PRO A 12 -8.15 6.13 14.64
N GLY A 13 -7.19 6.02 15.56
CA GLY A 13 -6.17 4.96 15.54
C GLY A 13 -5.01 5.19 14.56
N GLU A 14 -5.03 6.26 13.77
CA GLU A 14 -4.01 6.48 12.73
C GLU A 14 -2.63 6.81 13.32
N ALA A 15 -2.60 7.54 14.44
CA ALA A 15 -1.36 7.82 15.14
C ALA A 15 -0.75 6.53 15.72
N GLU A 16 -1.55 5.70 16.38
CA GLU A 16 -1.10 4.43 16.95
C GLU A 16 -0.66 3.45 15.86
N ARG A 17 -1.35 3.45 14.71
CA ARG A 17 -1.01 2.61 13.57
C ARG A 17 0.39 2.94 13.04
N LEU A 18 0.75 4.23 12.93
CA LEU A 18 2.02 4.68 12.36
C LEU A 18 3.15 4.81 13.36
N LEU A 19 2.86 5.21 14.61
CA LEU A 19 3.87 5.46 15.63
C LEU A 19 3.96 4.34 16.67
N GLY A 20 3.02 3.40 16.63
CA GLY A 20 2.96 2.24 17.53
C GLY A 20 2.12 2.49 18.78
N PRO A 21 1.81 1.42 19.53
CA PRO A 21 0.81 1.44 20.62
C PRO A 21 1.28 2.19 21.88
N ARG A 22 2.51 2.68 21.92
CA ARG A 22 3.06 3.43 23.08
C ARG A 22 2.76 4.93 23.02
N ILE A 23 2.18 5.41 21.92
CA ILE A 23 1.77 6.80 21.83
C ILE A 23 0.42 7.00 22.54
N THR A 24 0.27 8.13 23.21
CA THR A 24 -1.03 8.63 23.64
C THR A 24 -1.41 9.76 22.69
N PRO A 25 -2.26 9.50 21.68
CA PRO A 25 -2.61 10.52 20.71
C PRO A 25 -3.48 11.60 21.40
N PRO A 26 -3.44 12.85 20.92
CA PRO A 26 -4.40 13.85 21.31
C PRO A 26 -5.82 13.45 20.87
N GLY A 27 -6.85 14.06 21.45
CA GLY A 27 -8.23 13.88 21.02
C GLY A 27 -8.43 14.32 19.56
N LEU A 28 -9.33 13.64 18.85
CA LEU A 28 -9.65 13.98 17.46
C LEU A 28 -10.56 15.24 17.39
N PRO A 29 -10.38 16.09 16.36
CA PRO A 29 -9.29 16.05 15.39
C PRO A 29 -8.00 16.66 15.97
N PHE A 30 -6.84 16.27 15.41
CA PHE A 30 -5.55 16.86 15.80
C PHE A 30 -4.68 17.14 14.57
N TRP A 31 -3.75 18.07 14.71
CA TRP A 31 -2.79 18.42 13.67
C TRP A 31 -1.57 17.50 13.74
N TRP A 32 -1.18 16.97 12.58
CA TRP A 32 0.02 16.20 12.36
C TRP A 32 0.98 16.97 11.46
N THR A 33 2.23 17.06 11.86
CA THR A 33 3.33 17.56 11.01
C THR A 33 4.58 16.75 11.26
N GLU A 34 5.42 16.61 10.25
CA GLU A 34 6.70 15.92 10.35
C GLU A 34 7.86 16.90 10.11
N ALA A 35 8.91 16.77 10.91
CA ALA A 35 10.18 17.44 10.67
C ALA A 35 11.21 16.41 10.21
N ARG A 36 12.01 16.77 9.21
CA ARG A 36 13.10 15.96 8.70
C ARG A 36 14.40 16.74 8.78
N ALA A 37 15.42 16.14 9.40
CA ALA A 37 16.79 16.63 9.45
C ALA A 37 17.66 15.78 8.52
N THR A 38 18.63 16.44 7.86
CA THR A 38 19.70 15.71 7.17
C THR A 38 20.77 15.27 8.17
N THR A 39 21.32 14.07 7.99
CA THR A 39 22.42 13.55 8.83
C THR A 39 23.80 14.12 8.44
N THR A 40 23.89 14.86 7.33
CA THR A 40 25.14 15.47 6.85
C THR A 40 25.54 16.74 7.60
N VAL A 41 24.59 17.34 8.35
CA VAL A 41 24.79 18.56 9.14
C VAL A 41 24.49 18.23 10.60
N PRO A 42 25.49 18.21 11.50
CA PRO A 42 25.30 17.79 12.89
C PRO A 42 24.24 18.58 13.67
N GLU A 43 24.07 19.88 13.34
CA GLU A 43 23.10 20.77 13.99
C GLU A 43 21.67 20.59 13.49
N ALA A 44 21.45 19.86 12.39
CA ALA A 44 20.14 19.74 11.77
C ALA A 44 19.14 18.94 12.63
N GLU A 45 19.60 17.87 13.29
CA GLU A 45 18.77 17.06 14.17
C GLU A 45 18.35 17.83 15.44
N PRO A 46 19.27 18.46 16.20
CA PRO A 46 18.89 19.33 17.31
C PRO A 46 17.95 20.47 16.91
N LEU A 47 18.14 21.07 15.74
CA LEU A 47 17.25 22.11 15.22
C LEU A 47 15.84 21.58 14.95
N ALA A 48 15.70 20.42 14.32
CA ALA A 48 14.41 19.80 14.10
C ALA A 48 13.68 19.51 15.43
N GLY A 49 14.40 18.93 16.39
CA GLY A 49 13.88 18.68 17.74
C GLY A 49 13.45 19.95 18.47
N SER A 50 14.24 21.03 18.36
CA SER A 50 13.92 22.34 18.94
C SER A 50 12.64 22.92 18.32
N VAL A 51 12.48 22.85 17.00
CA VAL A 51 11.24 23.30 16.32
C VAL A 51 10.03 22.50 16.81
N CYS A 52 10.12 21.17 16.85
CA CYS A 52 9.04 20.33 17.34
C CYS A 52 8.69 20.62 18.81
N GLY A 53 9.70 20.75 19.68
CA GLY A 53 9.51 21.09 21.10
C GLY A 53 8.84 22.45 21.28
N ARG A 54 9.22 23.47 20.52
CA ARG A 54 8.56 24.80 20.57
C ARG A 54 7.14 24.77 20.05
N LEU A 55 6.86 24.04 18.97
CA LEU A 55 5.49 23.90 18.46
C LEU A 55 4.59 23.26 19.53
N THR A 56 5.03 22.19 20.20
CA THR A 56 4.23 21.58 21.27
C THR A 56 4.07 22.48 22.49
N THR A 57 5.08 23.27 22.84
CA THR A 57 4.98 24.25 23.94
C THR A 57 3.99 25.33 23.65
N LEU A 58 3.91 25.83 22.41
CA LEU A 58 3.05 26.91 21.99
C LEU A 58 1.62 26.48 21.68
N LEU A 59 1.44 25.32 21.08
CA LEU A 59 0.17 24.86 20.53
C LEU A 59 -0.44 23.68 21.32
N GLY A 60 0.29 23.14 22.28
CA GLY A 60 -0.04 21.86 22.92
C GLY A 60 0.30 20.65 22.06
N GLY A 61 0.05 19.47 22.58
CA GLY A 61 0.31 18.21 21.88
C GLY A 61 1.56 17.47 22.37
N THR A 62 2.08 16.58 21.55
CA THR A 62 3.25 15.72 21.88
C THR A 62 4.22 15.63 20.70
N VAL A 63 5.50 15.43 21.03
CA VAL A 63 6.56 15.13 20.05
C VAL A 63 6.78 13.61 20.03
N TRP A 64 7.05 13.09 18.85
CA TRP A 64 7.44 11.69 18.68
C TRP A 64 8.69 11.59 17.77
N PRO A 65 9.71 10.79 18.12
CA PRO A 65 9.83 10.05 19.39
C PRO A 65 9.88 10.99 20.61
N PRO A 66 9.51 10.51 21.82
CA PRO A 66 9.35 11.38 23.00
C PRO A 66 10.58 12.18 23.41
N ASP A 67 11.76 11.68 23.09
CA ASP A 67 13.06 12.30 23.36
C ASP A 67 13.50 13.34 22.31
N ALA A 68 12.86 13.34 21.12
CA ALA A 68 13.22 14.28 20.07
C ALA A 68 12.93 15.75 20.40
N GLY A 69 12.02 16.03 21.34
CA GLY A 69 11.65 17.38 21.77
C GLY A 69 12.50 17.95 22.92
N HIS A 70 13.53 17.26 23.39
CA HIS A 70 14.37 17.67 24.51
C HIS A 70 15.68 18.37 24.08
N ALA A 71 15.77 18.76 22.83
CA ALA A 71 16.92 19.47 22.31
C ALA A 71 17.10 20.81 23.05
N GLU A 72 18.32 21.09 23.51
CA GLU A 72 18.73 22.40 24.00
C GLU A 72 18.41 23.46 22.94
N VAL A 73 18.01 24.64 23.38
CA VAL A 73 17.77 25.77 22.47
C VAL A 73 19.10 26.11 21.82
N VAL A 74 19.24 25.76 20.53
CA VAL A 74 20.40 26.18 19.75
C VAL A 74 20.20 27.68 19.49
N GLU A 75 20.85 28.53 20.28
CA GLU A 75 21.01 29.94 19.93
C GLU A 75 21.94 30.03 18.73
N GLN A 76 21.36 29.97 17.56
CA GLN A 76 22.09 30.38 16.36
C GLN A 76 22.07 31.90 16.30
N THR A 77 23.22 32.51 16.35
CA THR A 77 23.42 33.87 15.88
C THR A 77 23.16 33.87 14.37
N LEU A 78 21.97 34.31 14.00
CA LEU A 78 21.49 34.37 12.60
C LEU A 78 22.14 35.51 11.82
N ASP A 79 23.43 35.79 12.02
CA ASP A 79 24.09 36.90 11.36
C ASP A 79 24.17 36.77 9.82
N ASN A 80 23.83 35.61 9.24
CA ASN A 80 23.82 35.38 7.78
C ASN A 80 22.75 34.38 7.30
N ALA A 81 21.66 34.11 8.03
CA ALA A 81 20.58 33.29 7.53
C ALA A 81 19.64 34.12 6.67
N GLU A 82 19.82 34.10 5.38
CA GLU A 82 18.86 34.59 4.40
C GLU A 82 17.73 33.56 4.29
N VAL A 83 16.55 33.88 4.82
CA VAL A 83 15.32 33.11 4.53
C VAL A 83 14.90 33.50 3.12
N THR A 84 15.35 32.74 2.15
CA THR A 84 14.86 32.86 0.78
C THR A 84 13.64 31.95 0.62
N GLU A 85 12.47 32.52 0.35
CA GLU A 85 11.39 31.85 -0.37
C GLU A 85 11.84 31.62 -1.84
N ALA A 86 12.88 30.86 -2.05
CA ALA A 86 13.14 30.34 -3.37
C ALA A 86 12.13 29.21 -3.60
N PRO A 87 11.32 29.24 -4.67
CA PRO A 87 10.64 28.01 -5.10
C PRO A 87 11.75 26.96 -5.24
N ALA A 88 11.60 25.84 -4.51
CA ALA A 88 12.55 24.75 -4.61
C ALA A 88 12.72 24.43 -6.10
N PRO A 89 13.99 24.38 -6.61
CA PRO A 89 14.19 23.95 -7.99
C PRO A 89 13.38 22.68 -8.23
N ASP A 90 12.78 22.49 -9.40
CA ASP A 90 11.93 21.34 -9.76
C ASP A 90 12.51 19.96 -9.39
N ALA A 91 13.81 19.91 -9.05
CA ALA A 91 14.54 18.74 -8.59
C ALA A 91 14.78 18.67 -7.07
N ALA A 92 14.50 19.70 -6.28
CA ALA A 92 14.79 19.71 -4.85
C ALA A 92 13.60 19.15 -4.07
N LEU A 93 13.58 17.83 -3.91
CA LEU A 93 12.61 17.14 -3.08
C LEU A 93 13.16 17.04 -1.65
N PRO A 94 12.45 17.57 -0.62
CA PRO A 94 12.98 17.67 0.76
C PRO A 94 13.40 16.34 1.39
N VAL A 95 12.91 15.24 0.86
CA VAL A 95 13.15 13.89 1.41
C VAL A 95 14.26 13.13 0.67
N VAL A 96 14.75 13.64 -0.46
CA VAL A 96 15.80 12.98 -1.25
C VAL A 96 17.18 13.35 -0.68
N ASP A 97 17.91 12.34 -0.22
CA ASP A 97 19.26 12.50 0.34
C ASP A 97 20.34 12.46 -0.75
N VAL A 98 20.14 11.60 -1.77
CA VAL A 98 21.06 11.49 -2.92
C VAL A 98 20.25 11.45 -4.21
N LEU A 99 20.57 12.36 -5.13
CA LEU A 99 19.97 12.39 -6.47
C LEU A 99 21.05 12.11 -7.51
N THR A 100 20.82 11.08 -8.32
CA THR A 100 21.67 10.71 -9.45
C THR A 100 20.89 10.84 -10.77
N PRO A 101 21.53 10.71 -11.93
CA PRO A 101 20.81 10.67 -13.20
C PRO A 101 19.72 9.59 -13.29
N SER A 102 19.90 8.45 -12.62
CA SER A 102 19.00 7.28 -12.70
C SER A 102 18.19 7.01 -11.44
N THR A 103 18.53 7.63 -10.29
CA THR A 103 17.96 7.22 -9.00
C THR A 103 17.83 8.39 -8.03
N ALA A 104 16.71 8.48 -7.33
CA ALA A 104 16.56 9.26 -6.12
C ALA A 104 16.64 8.31 -4.91
N VAL A 105 17.57 8.60 -3.98
CA VAL A 105 17.76 7.81 -2.75
C VAL A 105 17.23 8.57 -1.57
N VAL A 106 16.43 7.89 -0.76
CA VAL A 106 15.89 8.37 0.51
C VAL A 106 16.45 7.49 1.63
N LEU A 107 17.12 8.09 2.61
CA LEU A 107 17.60 7.42 3.81
C LEU A 107 16.52 7.58 4.89
N ALA A 108 16.00 6.49 5.44
CA ALA A 108 14.95 6.55 6.46
C ALA A 108 15.25 5.59 7.61
N ASP A 109 15.23 6.13 8.83
CA ASP A 109 15.42 5.40 10.07
C ASP A 109 14.27 5.73 11.03
N ARG A 110 13.14 5.04 10.86
CA ARG A 110 11.96 5.13 11.73
C ARG A 110 11.31 3.75 11.82
N PRO A 111 10.73 3.36 12.98
CA PRO A 111 10.23 2.00 13.17
C PRO A 111 9.22 1.50 12.15
N LEU A 112 8.37 2.40 11.64
CA LEU A 112 7.42 2.13 10.57
C LEU A 112 7.44 3.26 9.55
N LEU A 113 7.68 2.92 8.30
CA LEU A 113 7.67 3.86 7.18
C LEU A 113 6.38 3.67 6.36
N GLY A 114 5.57 4.73 6.31
CA GLY A 114 4.34 4.81 5.52
C GLY A 114 4.54 5.52 4.19
N MET A 115 3.51 5.48 3.36
CA MET A 115 3.44 6.24 2.10
C MET A 115 3.11 7.72 2.40
N THR A 116 4.09 8.46 2.91
CA THR A 116 3.93 9.87 3.29
C THR A 116 3.71 10.75 2.05
N THR A 117 3.22 11.97 2.27
CA THR A 117 3.06 12.98 1.21
C THR A 117 4.39 13.21 0.49
N TRP A 118 5.49 13.33 1.22
CA TRP A 118 6.82 13.50 0.63
C TRP A 118 7.24 12.33 -0.25
N LEU A 119 7.03 11.07 0.21
CA LEU A 119 7.34 9.89 -0.59
C LEU A 119 6.44 9.77 -1.82
N SER A 120 5.17 10.16 -1.71
CA SER A 120 4.25 10.24 -2.85
C SER A 120 4.74 11.24 -3.91
N ASP A 121 5.24 12.40 -3.48
CA ASP A 121 5.79 13.42 -4.37
C ASP A 121 7.08 12.97 -5.04
N VAL A 122 7.99 12.34 -4.29
CA VAL A 122 9.22 11.74 -4.87
C VAL A 122 8.86 10.68 -5.89
N LEU A 123 7.96 9.75 -5.55
CA LEU A 123 7.55 8.68 -6.46
C LEU A 123 6.96 9.24 -7.77
N ARG A 124 6.12 10.27 -7.68
CA ARG A 124 5.55 10.95 -8.84
C ARG A 124 6.62 11.64 -9.69
N THR A 125 7.55 12.33 -9.04
CA THR A 125 8.63 13.06 -9.74
C THR A 125 9.64 12.10 -10.37
N THR A 126 10.01 11.02 -9.69
CA THR A 126 10.92 10.00 -10.24
C THR A 126 10.29 9.30 -11.44
N ALA A 127 9.01 8.94 -11.36
CA ALA A 127 8.28 8.36 -12.48
C ALA A 127 8.21 9.31 -13.70
N ALA A 128 8.01 10.61 -13.47
CA ALA A 128 7.97 11.62 -14.54
C ALA A 128 9.35 11.89 -15.18
N THR A 129 10.43 11.58 -14.47
CA THR A 129 11.82 11.84 -14.92
C THR A 129 12.59 10.56 -15.25
N ASP A 130 11.90 9.43 -15.36
CA ASP A 130 12.48 8.09 -15.65
C ASP A 130 13.61 7.69 -14.66
N ARG A 131 13.42 8.02 -13.39
CA ARG A 131 14.32 7.65 -12.30
C ARG A 131 13.68 6.60 -11.42
N ALA A 132 14.52 5.78 -10.78
CA ALA A 132 14.11 4.87 -9.72
C ALA A 132 14.00 5.61 -8.37
N LEU A 133 13.09 5.18 -7.51
CA LEU A 133 13.08 5.52 -6.09
C LEU A 133 13.69 4.37 -5.30
N HIS A 134 14.82 4.63 -4.61
CA HIS A 134 15.42 3.68 -3.67
C HIS A 134 15.30 4.22 -2.25
N ILE A 135 14.63 3.47 -1.38
CA ILE A 135 14.52 3.81 0.05
C ILE A 135 15.47 2.90 0.82
N VAL A 136 16.48 3.49 1.46
CA VAL A 136 17.47 2.77 2.26
C VAL A 136 17.10 2.86 3.73
N THR A 137 17.03 1.72 4.39
CA THR A 137 16.66 1.64 5.82
C THR A 137 17.55 0.66 6.58
N PRO A 138 17.68 0.82 7.91
CA PRO A 138 18.17 -0.25 8.79
C PRO A 138 17.19 -1.45 8.82
N PRO A 139 17.64 -2.64 9.27
CA PRO A 139 16.83 -3.87 9.26
C PRO A 139 15.65 -3.87 10.26
N HIS A 140 15.60 -2.95 11.22
CA HIS A 140 14.47 -2.87 12.16
C HIS A 140 13.26 -2.12 11.61
N VAL A 141 13.42 -1.39 10.51
CA VAL A 141 12.33 -0.62 9.88
C VAL A 141 11.34 -1.57 9.22
N ARG A 142 10.08 -1.24 9.35
CA ARG A 142 8.96 -1.93 8.68
C ARG A 142 8.31 -0.99 7.69
N LEU A 143 7.67 -1.55 6.67
CA LEU A 143 6.86 -0.79 5.72
C LEU A 143 5.37 -1.01 5.95
N THR A 144 4.57 0.01 5.64
CA THR A 144 3.12 -0.17 5.42
C THR A 144 2.86 -0.87 4.09
N LEU A 145 1.69 -1.52 3.94
CA LEU A 145 1.33 -2.17 2.68
C LEU A 145 1.20 -1.20 1.49
N PRO A 146 0.69 0.05 1.64
CA PRO A 146 0.71 1.04 0.56
C PRO A 146 2.12 1.35 0.07
N LEU A 147 3.06 1.61 0.95
CA LEU A 147 4.45 1.88 0.56
C LEU A 147 5.10 0.64 -0.07
N ARG A 148 4.87 -0.55 0.50
CA ARG A 148 5.33 -1.80 -0.11
C ARG A 148 4.81 -1.96 -1.54
N THR A 149 3.55 -1.62 -1.78
CA THR A 149 2.94 -1.70 -3.12
C THR A 149 3.60 -0.71 -4.09
N ALA A 150 3.88 0.50 -3.65
CA ALA A 150 4.56 1.51 -4.45
C ALA A 150 6.02 1.14 -4.80
N LEU A 151 6.69 0.37 -3.94
CA LEU A 151 8.06 -0.15 -4.17
C LEU A 151 8.08 -1.55 -4.83
N GLY A 152 6.91 -2.13 -5.10
CA GLY A 152 6.77 -3.46 -5.69
C GLY A 152 7.08 -3.46 -7.18
N GLY A 153 8.31 -3.84 -7.55
CA GLY A 153 8.73 -3.96 -8.94
C GLY A 153 9.81 -2.97 -9.35
N ALA A 154 10.66 -3.41 -10.28
CA ALA A 154 11.69 -2.54 -10.84
C ALA A 154 11.04 -1.31 -11.53
N PRO A 155 11.69 -0.13 -11.49
CA PRO A 155 13.04 0.09 -10.98
C PRO A 155 13.13 0.45 -9.49
N ASN A 156 11.99 0.64 -8.80
CA ASN A 156 11.96 1.04 -7.38
C ASN A 156 12.44 -0.07 -6.46
N ARG A 157 13.04 0.29 -5.31
CA ARG A 157 13.57 -0.68 -4.34
C ARG A 157 13.45 -0.23 -2.90
N TRP A 158 13.20 -1.19 -2.04
CA TRP A 158 13.48 -1.09 -0.62
C TRP A 158 14.85 -1.72 -0.35
N VAL A 159 15.83 -0.92 0.02
CA VAL A 159 17.21 -1.34 0.26
C VAL A 159 17.45 -1.42 1.76
N ILE A 160 17.88 -2.57 2.24
CA ILE A 160 18.23 -2.78 3.64
C ILE A 160 19.74 -2.66 3.79
N GLN A 161 20.17 -1.76 4.66
CA GLN A 161 21.57 -1.64 5.06
C GLN A 161 21.84 -2.57 6.24
N GLY A 162 22.63 -3.60 6.01
CA GLY A 162 23.03 -4.52 7.08
C GLY A 162 24.00 -3.89 8.08
N PRO A 163 24.07 -4.38 9.32
CA PRO A 163 24.93 -3.83 10.37
C PRO A 163 26.43 -3.96 10.05
N SER A 164 26.80 -4.87 9.18
CA SER A 164 28.19 -5.07 8.71
C SER A 164 28.52 -4.32 7.40
N GLY A 165 27.61 -3.46 6.90
CA GLY A 165 27.87 -2.60 5.72
C GLY A 165 27.45 -3.20 4.37
N GLY A 166 26.83 -4.38 4.32
CA GLY A 166 26.23 -4.94 3.10
C GLY A 166 24.83 -4.39 2.83
N TYR A 167 24.36 -4.56 1.58
CA TYR A 167 22.99 -4.16 1.19
C TYR A 167 22.24 -5.33 0.60
N HIS A 168 20.93 -5.41 0.86
CA HIS A 168 20.04 -6.33 0.17
C HIS A 168 18.67 -5.70 -0.07
N ASP A 169 17.94 -6.25 -1.02
CA ASP A 169 16.58 -5.84 -1.32
C ASP A 169 15.61 -6.36 -0.24
N GLY A 170 14.88 -5.49 0.41
CA GLY A 170 13.98 -5.83 1.53
C GLY A 170 12.73 -6.63 1.12
N LEU A 171 12.42 -6.73 -0.18
CA LEU A 171 11.27 -7.49 -0.68
C LEU A 171 11.66 -8.86 -1.23
N SER A 172 12.82 -8.97 -1.85
CA SER A 172 13.30 -10.19 -2.49
C SER A 172 14.47 -10.87 -1.77
N GLY A 173 15.14 -10.15 -0.89
CA GLY A 173 16.34 -10.61 -0.19
C GLY A 173 17.60 -10.62 -1.05
N ALA A 174 17.54 -10.23 -2.32
CA ALA A 174 18.69 -10.23 -3.23
C ALA A 174 19.80 -9.30 -2.74
N GLU A 175 21.03 -9.80 -2.65
CA GLU A 175 22.20 -8.96 -2.33
C GLU A 175 22.38 -7.86 -3.38
N LEU A 176 22.65 -6.63 -2.92
CA LEU A 176 22.76 -5.44 -3.74
C LEU A 176 24.14 -4.80 -3.59
N THR A 177 24.58 -4.13 -4.65
CA THR A 177 25.75 -3.25 -4.65
C THR A 177 25.37 -1.87 -5.17
N TRP A 178 25.97 -0.82 -4.59
CA TRP A 178 25.91 0.51 -5.14
C TRP A 178 26.89 0.64 -6.29
N HIS A 179 26.40 0.83 -7.51
CA HIS A 179 27.22 0.97 -8.70
C HIS A 179 26.57 1.98 -9.66
N ASN A 180 27.40 2.88 -10.22
CA ASN A 180 26.95 3.90 -11.18
C ASN A 180 25.72 4.72 -10.72
N GLY A 181 25.66 5.06 -9.43
CA GLY A 181 24.57 5.90 -8.89
C GLY A 181 23.25 5.19 -8.67
N THR A 182 23.25 3.86 -8.58
CA THR A 182 22.04 3.06 -8.29
C THR A 182 22.39 1.77 -7.54
N PHE A 183 21.41 1.22 -6.80
CA PHE A 183 21.53 -0.13 -6.22
C PHE A 183 21.10 -1.18 -7.23
N THR A 184 21.99 -2.12 -7.54
CA THR A 184 21.72 -3.22 -8.47
C THR A 184 22.03 -4.56 -7.82
N PRO A 185 21.34 -5.65 -8.23
CA PRO A 185 21.68 -7.01 -7.81
C PRO A 185 23.14 -7.34 -8.17
N THR A 186 23.81 -8.16 -7.33
CA THR A 186 25.20 -8.54 -7.49
C THR A 186 25.50 -9.43 -8.71
N GLY A 187 24.48 -9.71 -9.53
CA GLY A 187 24.59 -10.51 -10.75
C GLY A 187 23.22 -10.95 -11.26
N PRO A 188 23.13 -11.72 -12.35
CA PRO A 188 21.88 -12.19 -12.92
C PRO A 188 21.11 -13.16 -12.01
N SER A 189 21.82 -13.85 -11.10
CA SER A 189 21.26 -14.72 -10.06
C SER A 189 21.88 -14.33 -8.72
N PRO A 190 21.42 -13.21 -8.13
CA PRO A 190 22.01 -12.70 -6.90
C PRO A 190 21.80 -13.67 -5.75
N LYS A 191 22.79 -13.76 -4.86
CA LYS A 191 22.64 -14.50 -3.60
C LYS A 191 21.53 -13.84 -2.77
N ILE A 192 20.75 -14.65 -2.08
CA ILE A 192 19.79 -14.15 -1.07
C ILE A 192 20.56 -13.95 0.23
N ALA A 193 20.40 -12.76 0.81
CA ALA A 193 21.06 -12.39 2.05
C ALA A 193 20.61 -13.30 3.20
N ASP A 194 21.57 -13.78 3.98
CA ASP A 194 21.29 -14.69 5.12
C ASP A 194 20.38 -13.98 6.15
N ALA A 195 20.54 -12.66 6.34
CA ALA A 195 19.70 -11.85 7.21
C ALA A 195 18.22 -11.84 6.78
N PHE A 196 17.94 -11.89 5.49
CA PHE A 196 16.58 -11.95 4.97
C PHE A 196 15.87 -13.25 5.32
N THR A 197 16.57 -14.36 5.28
CA THR A 197 16.02 -15.69 5.58
C THR A 197 16.03 -16.01 7.08
N ALA A 198 17.07 -15.61 7.81
CA ALA A 198 17.21 -15.89 9.24
C ALA A 198 16.18 -15.15 10.12
N GLY A 199 15.69 -13.97 9.67
CA GLY A 199 14.71 -13.18 10.41
C GLY A 199 13.26 -13.61 10.22
N ALA A 200 13.00 -14.62 9.39
CA ALA A 200 11.64 -15.12 9.12
C ALA A 200 11.07 -15.86 10.34
N ALA A 201 10.30 -15.16 11.18
CA ALA A 201 9.62 -15.78 12.31
C ALA A 201 8.29 -16.38 11.86
N PRO A 202 7.99 -17.65 12.22
CA PRO A 202 6.66 -18.22 12.04
C PRO A 202 5.62 -17.37 12.77
N THR A 203 4.47 -17.18 12.15
CA THR A 203 3.33 -16.50 12.78
C THR A 203 2.03 -17.24 12.51
N ASP A 204 1.18 -17.32 13.53
CA ASP A 204 -0.21 -17.80 13.41
C ASP A 204 -1.19 -16.70 13.00
N GLU A 205 -0.71 -15.46 12.91
CA GLU A 205 -1.49 -14.35 12.37
C GLU A 205 -1.68 -14.50 10.86
N ARG A 206 -2.76 -13.96 10.35
CA ARG A 206 -3.16 -14.10 8.93
C ARG A 206 -3.50 -12.75 8.31
N GLN A 207 -3.24 -12.66 7.02
CA GLN A 207 -3.73 -11.57 6.18
C GLN A 207 -4.57 -12.15 5.04
N LEU A 208 -5.84 -11.74 4.96
CA LEU A 208 -6.73 -12.02 3.84
C LEU A 208 -6.70 -10.82 2.89
N THR A 209 -6.32 -11.04 1.65
CA THR A 209 -6.26 -10.00 0.63
C THR A 209 -7.28 -10.28 -0.47
N VAL A 210 -8.11 -9.28 -0.75
CA VAL A 210 -9.03 -9.24 -1.89
C VAL A 210 -8.53 -8.20 -2.88
N ALA A 211 -8.09 -8.65 -4.05
CA ALA A 211 -7.74 -7.82 -5.18
C ALA A 211 -8.88 -7.88 -6.20
N LEU A 212 -9.54 -6.76 -6.46
CA LEU A 212 -10.67 -6.69 -7.38
C LEU A 212 -10.53 -5.56 -8.39
N ARG A 213 -11.16 -5.75 -9.53
CA ARG A 213 -11.33 -4.72 -10.56
C ARG A 213 -12.80 -4.62 -10.93
N ALA A 214 -13.33 -3.40 -10.87
CA ALA A 214 -14.67 -3.05 -11.32
C ALA A 214 -14.58 -2.02 -12.45
N VAL A 215 -15.51 -2.07 -13.39
CA VAL A 215 -15.58 -1.12 -14.51
C VAL A 215 -16.98 -0.56 -14.59
N HIS A 216 -17.08 0.75 -14.53
CA HIS A 216 -18.34 1.49 -14.53
C HIS A 216 -18.52 2.27 -15.83
N ARG A 217 -19.77 2.47 -16.22
CA ARG A 217 -20.10 3.43 -17.29
C ARG A 217 -19.79 4.85 -16.80
N PRO A 218 -19.23 5.72 -17.66
CA PRO A 218 -18.87 7.09 -17.28
C PRO A 218 -20.11 8.00 -17.25
N GLU A 219 -21.00 7.78 -16.28
CA GLU A 219 -22.24 8.54 -16.09
C GLU A 219 -22.01 9.72 -15.11
N ALA A 220 -22.86 10.73 -15.18
CA ALA A 220 -22.71 11.94 -14.38
C ALA A 220 -22.93 11.69 -12.87
N ASP A 221 -23.75 10.71 -12.54
CA ASP A 221 -24.11 10.28 -11.18
C ASP A 221 -23.23 9.13 -10.67
N LEU A 222 -22.23 8.68 -11.43
CA LEU A 222 -21.30 7.65 -10.99
C LEU A 222 -20.68 8.03 -9.64
N ALA A 223 -20.83 7.16 -8.65
CA ALA A 223 -20.14 7.22 -7.37
C ALA A 223 -19.07 6.11 -7.29
N LEU A 224 -17.84 6.51 -6.97
CA LEU A 224 -16.70 5.60 -6.80
C LEU A 224 -16.58 5.14 -5.34
N GLY A 225 -15.84 4.05 -5.12
CA GLY A 225 -15.58 3.50 -3.79
C GLY A 225 -16.66 2.56 -3.26
N GLY A 226 -17.78 2.40 -3.97
CA GLY A 226 -18.85 1.47 -3.55
C GLY A 226 -18.39 0.02 -3.48
N ALA A 227 -17.61 -0.44 -4.46
CA ALA A 227 -17.04 -1.79 -4.46
C ALA A 227 -16.09 -2.01 -3.27
N LEU A 228 -15.27 -1.01 -2.94
CA LEU A 228 -14.39 -1.05 -1.77
C LEU A 228 -15.20 -1.11 -0.47
N GLU A 229 -16.21 -0.25 -0.31
CA GLU A 229 -17.05 -0.21 0.89
C GLU A 229 -17.81 -1.52 1.09
N THR A 230 -18.37 -2.10 0.02
CA THR A 230 -19.01 -3.41 0.07
C THR A 230 -18.04 -4.50 0.52
N ALA A 231 -16.84 -4.57 -0.07
CA ALA A 231 -15.82 -5.53 0.35
C ALA A 231 -15.43 -5.34 1.82
N TRP A 232 -15.31 -4.10 2.26
CA TRP A 232 -14.99 -3.78 3.65
C TRP A 232 -16.06 -4.27 4.62
N ARG A 233 -17.34 -3.97 4.33
CA ARG A 233 -18.47 -4.39 5.17
C ARG A 233 -18.60 -5.90 5.30
N HIS A 234 -18.40 -6.64 4.22
CA HIS A 234 -18.41 -8.10 4.25
C HIS A 234 -17.31 -8.70 5.12
N LEU A 235 -16.13 -8.08 5.14
CA LEU A 235 -14.94 -8.65 5.79
C LEU A 235 -14.72 -8.14 7.22
N THR A 236 -15.26 -6.96 7.57
CA THR A 236 -15.02 -6.32 8.88
C THR A 236 -16.31 -5.92 9.61
N GLY A 237 -17.46 -6.02 8.96
CA GLY A 237 -18.76 -5.65 9.53
C GLY A 237 -19.11 -4.16 9.44
N GLY A 238 -18.19 -3.29 9.03
CA GLY A 238 -18.39 -1.84 8.91
C GLY A 238 -17.74 -1.24 7.67
N PRO A 239 -17.90 0.07 7.41
CA PRO A 239 -17.18 0.76 6.35
C PRO A 239 -15.73 1.05 6.76
N PRO A 240 -14.86 1.53 5.83
CA PRO A 240 -13.56 2.10 6.19
C PRO A 240 -13.70 3.21 7.24
N ALA A 241 -12.74 3.33 8.15
CA ALA A 241 -12.70 4.42 9.13
C ALA A 241 -12.31 5.74 8.47
N GLY A 242 -11.40 5.68 7.50
CA GLY A 242 -10.94 6.87 6.81
C GLY A 242 -10.22 6.58 5.51
N TRP A 243 -9.91 7.67 4.79
CA TRP A 243 -9.19 7.62 3.53
C TRP A 243 -8.29 8.86 3.33
N GLY A 244 -7.36 8.76 2.41
CA GLY A 244 -6.47 9.84 2.01
C GLY A 244 -5.67 9.49 0.78
N THR A 245 -4.81 10.39 0.32
CA THR A 245 -3.90 10.13 -0.82
C THR A 245 -2.49 9.79 -0.37
N ALA A 246 -2.23 9.85 0.92
CA ALA A 246 -0.97 9.53 1.60
C ALA A 246 -1.25 9.08 3.04
N GLU A 247 -0.21 8.67 3.76
CA GLU A 247 -0.22 8.35 5.19
C GLU A 247 0.51 9.45 5.96
N PRO A 248 -0.04 9.92 7.09
CA PRO A 248 -1.25 9.44 7.75
C PRO A 248 -2.53 9.71 6.95
N VAL A 249 -3.44 8.76 6.99
CA VAL A 249 -4.78 8.92 6.41
C VAL A 249 -5.57 9.90 7.25
N ASN A 250 -6.16 10.92 6.64
CA ASN A 250 -6.62 12.10 7.37
C ASN A 250 -8.11 12.39 7.31
N LEU A 251 -8.82 11.88 6.30
CA LEU A 251 -10.24 12.18 6.08
C LEU A 251 -11.14 11.01 6.50
N PRO A 252 -12.30 11.24 7.12
CA PRO A 252 -13.31 10.22 7.29
C PRO A 252 -13.72 9.62 5.94
N TRP A 253 -14.10 8.35 5.92
CA TRP A 253 -14.51 7.69 4.67
C TRP A 253 -15.67 8.42 3.98
N SER A 254 -15.48 8.73 2.70
CA SER A 254 -16.48 9.44 1.89
C SER A 254 -16.36 9.10 0.40
N PRO A 255 -17.22 8.22 -0.14
CA PRO A 255 -17.28 7.93 -1.57
C PRO A 255 -17.49 9.17 -2.44
N ARG A 256 -18.26 10.15 -1.94
CA ARG A 256 -18.47 11.42 -2.63
C ARG A 256 -17.18 12.20 -2.82
N GLN A 257 -16.41 12.41 -1.75
CA GLN A 257 -15.15 13.16 -1.83
C GLN A 257 -14.10 12.42 -2.69
N LEU A 258 -14.05 11.08 -2.60
CA LEU A 258 -13.21 10.25 -3.47
C LEU A 258 -13.58 10.44 -4.94
N THR A 259 -14.89 10.44 -5.25
CA THR A 259 -15.40 10.66 -6.59
C THR A 259 -15.05 12.05 -7.12
N ASP A 260 -15.26 13.08 -6.30
CA ASP A 260 -14.94 14.46 -6.66
C ASP A 260 -13.44 14.63 -6.92
N LEU A 261 -12.58 14.02 -6.09
CA LEU A 261 -11.13 14.01 -6.31
C LEU A 261 -10.77 13.34 -7.63
N ALA A 262 -11.35 12.18 -7.93
CA ALA A 262 -11.07 11.44 -9.17
C ALA A 262 -11.53 12.22 -10.41
N ARG A 263 -12.68 12.91 -10.35
CA ARG A 263 -13.17 13.79 -11.42
C ARG A 263 -12.22 14.96 -11.66
N ASN A 264 -11.77 15.61 -10.60
CA ASN A 264 -10.88 16.77 -10.70
C ASN A 264 -9.49 16.40 -11.25
N ARG A 265 -9.03 15.17 -11.04
CA ARG A 265 -7.74 14.68 -11.55
C ARG A 265 -7.81 14.10 -12.95
N ALA A 266 -9.00 13.75 -13.43
CA ALA A 266 -9.15 13.12 -14.75
C ALA A 266 -8.56 14.00 -15.86
N PRO A 267 -7.85 13.42 -16.86
CA PRO A 267 -7.70 11.97 -17.16
C PRO A 267 -6.59 11.26 -16.34
N ALA A 268 -5.83 11.96 -15.51
CA ALA A 268 -4.78 11.36 -14.71
C ALA A 268 -5.36 10.35 -13.71
N PRO A 269 -4.64 9.25 -13.40
CA PRO A 269 -5.05 8.30 -12.39
C PRO A 269 -5.17 8.93 -11.00
N THR A 270 -6.15 8.47 -10.21
CA THR A 270 -6.27 8.83 -8.79
C THR A 270 -5.92 7.63 -7.95
N HIS A 271 -5.00 7.81 -7.01
CA HIS A 271 -4.62 6.82 -6.02
C HIS A 271 -5.12 7.27 -4.65
N ALA A 272 -5.70 6.36 -3.90
CA ALA A 272 -6.15 6.58 -2.53
C ALA A 272 -5.77 5.39 -1.64
N ILE A 273 -5.67 5.65 -0.35
CA ILE A 273 -5.46 4.68 0.71
C ILE A 273 -6.68 4.77 1.62
N ALA A 274 -7.24 3.64 2.01
CA ALA A 274 -8.27 3.56 3.04
C ALA A 274 -7.78 2.71 4.20
N VAL A 275 -8.20 3.05 5.42
CA VAL A 275 -7.82 2.34 6.64
C VAL A 275 -9.03 1.96 7.48
N GLY A 276 -8.90 0.87 8.23
CA GLY A 276 -9.89 0.40 9.20
C GLY A 276 -9.68 0.99 10.59
N THR A 277 -10.47 0.49 11.53
CA THR A 277 -10.33 0.79 12.95
C THR A 277 -9.23 -0.08 13.58
N PRO A 278 -8.69 0.30 14.76
CA PRO A 278 -7.73 -0.53 15.48
C PRO A 278 -8.25 -1.94 15.82
N ASP A 279 -9.54 -2.08 16.10
CA ASP A 279 -10.16 -3.37 16.44
C ASP A 279 -10.30 -4.32 15.23
N HIS A 280 -10.35 -3.75 14.03
CA HIS A 280 -10.44 -4.48 12.76
C HIS A 280 -9.37 -3.93 11.81
N PRO A 281 -8.09 -4.32 11.98
CA PRO A 281 -7.00 -3.85 11.14
C PRO A 281 -7.25 -4.21 9.68
N ALA A 282 -7.46 -3.19 8.87
CA ALA A 282 -7.64 -3.34 7.44
C ALA A 282 -7.04 -2.14 6.72
N ILE A 283 -6.49 -2.37 5.53
CA ILE A 283 -5.93 -1.33 4.69
C ILE A 283 -6.22 -1.64 3.22
N ALA A 284 -6.56 -0.62 2.46
CA ALA A 284 -6.73 -0.76 1.02
C ALA A 284 -5.95 0.29 0.26
N THR A 285 -5.44 -0.12 -0.90
CA THR A 285 -5.07 0.78 -1.98
C THR A 285 -6.18 0.78 -3.02
N HIS A 286 -6.56 1.95 -3.47
CA HIS A 286 -7.61 2.16 -4.46
C HIS A 286 -7.06 3.02 -5.59
N ARG A 287 -7.20 2.54 -6.83
CA ARG A 287 -6.78 3.26 -8.02
C ARG A 287 -7.95 3.43 -8.96
N THR A 288 -8.23 4.67 -9.34
CA THR A 288 -9.24 5.00 -10.37
C THR A 288 -8.54 5.43 -11.65
N THR A 289 -8.96 4.86 -12.78
CA THR A 289 -8.44 5.22 -14.12
C THR A 289 -9.56 5.32 -15.14
N ARG A 290 -9.41 6.23 -16.11
CA ARG A 290 -10.25 6.22 -17.31
C ARG A 290 -9.68 5.26 -18.35
N THR A 291 -10.53 4.40 -18.88
CA THR A 291 -10.20 3.44 -19.92
C THR A 291 -11.19 3.56 -21.08
N THR A 292 -10.91 2.92 -22.20
CA THR A 292 -11.85 2.82 -23.33
C THR A 292 -13.14 2.06 -22.96
N ALA A 293 -13.08 1.18 -21.96
CA ALA A 293 -14.23 0.42 -21.46
C ALA A 293 -15.07 1.20 -20.43
N GLY A 294 -14.57 2.33 -19.91
CA GLY A 294 -15.23 3.12 -18.87
C GLY A 294 -14.30 3.60 -17.77
N VAL A 295 -14.82 3.82 -16.59
CA VAL A 295 -14.07 4.17 -15.39
C VAL A 295 -13.74 2.88 -14.62
N ALA A 296 -12.46 2.55 -14.51
CA ALA A 296 -12.00 1.38 -13.80
C ALA A 296 -11.58 1.74 -12.36
N GLU A 297 -12.05 0.96 -11.40
CA GLU A 297 -11.57 0.91 -10.03
C GLU A 297 -10.76 -0.37 -9.83
N GLU A 298 -9.53 -0.23 -9.38
CA GLU A 298 -8.65 -1.32 -8.97
C GLU A 298 -8.42 -1.20 -7.46
N VAL A 299 -8.86 -2.20 -6.72
CA VAL A 299 -8.82 -2.20 -5.26
C VAL A 299 -8.02 -3.41 -4.78
N THR A 300 -7.12 -3.17 -3.84
CA THR A 300 -6.48 -4.24 -3.07
C THR A 300 -6.77 -3.97 -1.59
N LEU A 301 -7.69 -4.72 -1.02
CA LEU A 301 -8.06 -4.68 0.40
C LEU A 301 -7.38 -5.84 1.12
N THR A 302 -6.64 -5.53 2.19
CA THR A 302 -6.05 -6.54 3.09
C THR A 302 -6.61 -6.36 4.49
N VAL A 303 -7.09 -7.44 5.08
CA VAL A 303 -7.60 -7.51 6.45
C VAL A 303 -6.66 -8.37 7.29
N GLY A 304 -6.27 -7.87 8.46
CA GLY A 304 -5.43 -8.56 9.42
C GLY A 304 -6.24 -9.36 10.44
N TYR A 305 -5.79 -10.56 10.75
CA TYR A 305 -6.39 -11.46 11.75
C TYR A 305 -5.32 -11.91 12.73
N THR A 306 -5.58 -11.74 14.02
CA THR A 306 -4.72 -12.27 15.08
C THR A 306 -4.78 -13.80 15.11
N ALA A 307 -3.87 -14.45 15.84
CA ALA A 307 -3.81 -15.90 15.97
C ALA A 307 -5.11 -16.53 16.52
N HIS A 308 -5.95 -15.74 17.23
CA HIS A 308 -7.21 -16.21 17.80
C HIS A 308 -8.44 -15.94 16.92
N GLN A 309 -8.26 -15.19 15.83
CA GLN A 309 -9.32 -14.84 14.90
C GLN A 309 -9.28 -15.75 13.67
N ARG A 310 -10.45 -16.09 13.14
CA ARG A 310 -10.58 -16.79 11.86
C ARG A 310 -10.76 -15.78 10.74
N ALA A 311 -10.05 -16.00 9.63
CA ALA A 311 -10.27 -15.23 8.42
C ALA A 311 -11.69 -15.47 7.89
N ALA A 312 -12.36 -14.42 7.43
CA ALA A 312 -13.77 -14.44 6.99
C ALA A 312 -13.90 -15.07 5.58
N LEU A 313 -13.48 -16.34 5.42
CA LEU A 313 -13.50 -17.02 4.12
C LEU A 313 -14.93 -17.30 3.64
N GLU A 314 -15.87 -17.51 4.55
CA GLU A 314 -17.30 -17.72 4.26
C GLU A 314 -17.98 -16.46 3.69
N ALA A 315 -17.38 -15.29 3.87
CA ALA A 315 -17.88 -14.04 3.31
C ALA A 315 -17.50 -13.83 1.83
N ILE A 316 -16.57 -14.62 1.27
CA ILE A 316 -15.98 -14.36 -0.05
C ILE A 316 -16.98 -14.60 -1.19
N GLU A 317 -17.75 -15.69 -1.15
CA GLU A 317 -18.77 -15.97 -2.18
C GLU A 317 -19.92 -14.98 -2.13
N PRO A 318 -20.54 -14.67 -0.96
CA PRO A 318 -21.54 -13.59 -0.84
C PRO A 318 -21.03 -12.23 -1.31
N LEU A 319 -19.80 -11.86 -0.94
CA LEU A 319 -19.15 -10.64 -1.42
C LEU A 319 -19.05 -10.62 -2.95
N ALA A 320 -18.56 -11.71 -3.55
CA ALA A 320 -18.45 -11.81 -5.00
C ALA A 320 -19.81 -11.67 -5.69
N ALA A 321 -20.86 -12.27 -5.13
CA ALA A 321 -22.23 -12.18 -5.65
C ALA A 321 -22.75 -10.73 -5.63
N GLU A 322 -22.52 -10.00 -4.54
CA GLU A 322 -22.94 -8.61 -4.43
C GLU A 322 -22.14 -7.70 -5.37
N LEU A 323 -20.82 -7.86 -5.45
CA LEU A 323 -19.97 -7.08 -6.37
C LEU A 323 -20.34 -7.29 -7.84
N VAL A 324 -20.69 -8.52 -8.22
CA VAL A 324 -21.16 -8.85 -9.58
C VAL A 324 -22.47 -8.14 -9.91
N THR A 325 -23.38 -8.06 -8.96
CA THR A 325 -24.75 -7.53 -9.21
C THR A 325 -24.83 -6.02 -9.10
N THR A 326 -23.98 -5.40 -8.28
CA THR A 326 -24.14 -3.98 -7.90
C THR A 326 -22.98 -3.09 -8.33
N HIS A 327 -21.76 -3.65 -8.55
CA HIS A 327 -20.56 -2.83 -8.71
C HIS A 327 -19.77 -3.10 -9.99
N GLY A 328 -20.35 -3.78 -10.98
CA GLY A 328 -19.68 -3.99 -12.27
C GLY A 328 -18.35 -4.74 -12.16
N LEU A 329 -18.26 -5.72 -11.25
CA LEU A 329 -17.07 -6.54 -11.06
C LEU A 329 -16.64 -7.18 -12.38
N THR A 330 -15.35 -7.03 -12.73
CA THR A 330 -14.74 -7.76 -13.85
C THR A 330 -13.95 -8.96 -13.33
N THR A 331 -13.08 -8.75 -12.35
CA THR A 331 -12.29 -9.83 -11.73
C THR A 331 -12.13 -9.59 -10.25
N MET A 332 -12.04 -10.69 -9.48
CA MET A 332 -11.65 -10.67 -8.06
C MET A 332 -10.79 -11.90 -7.76
N LEU A 333 -9.62 -11.68 -7.19
CA LEU A 333 -8.76 -12.73 -6.63
C LEU A 333 -8.66 -12.55 -5.13
N THR A 334 -8.92 -13.63 -4.39
CA THR A 334 -8.76 -13.67 -2.94
C THR A 334 -7.60 -14.58 -2.58
N THR A 335 -6.74 -14.11 -1.69
CA THR A 335 -5.58 -14.86 -1.18
C THR A 335 -5.49 -14.76 0.33
N LEU A 336 -4.94 -15.80 0.97
CA LEU A 336 -4.64 -15.83 2.41
C LEU A 336 -3.17 -16.13 2.61
N ARG A 337 -2.52 -15.47 3.56
CA ARG A 337 -1.12 -15.77 3.94
C ARG A 337 -0.91 -15.69 5.46
N ALA A 338 0.10 -16.41 5.94
CA ALA A 338 0.65 -16.19 7.27
C ALA A 338 1.47 -14.89 7.25
N ALA A 339 1.00 -13.89 7.96
CA ALA A 339 1.66 -12.57 8.06
C ALA A 339 1.06 -11.79 9.23
N ARG A 340 1.75 -10.75 9.67
CA ARG A 340 1.39 -9.89 10.80
C ARG A 340 0.00 -9.28 10.65
N ALA A 341 -0.81 -9.39 11.69
CA ALA A 341 -2.16 -8.81 11.73
C ALA A 341 -2.15 -7.26 11.70
N ASP A 342 -1.04 -6.63 12.12
CA ASP A 342 -0.86 -5.17 12.10
C ASP A 342 -0.64 -4.59 10.69
N LEU A 343 -0.66 -5.44 9.65
CA LEU A 343 -0.52 -5.07 8.24
C LEU A 343 0.81 -4.36 7.90
N THR A 344 1.84 -4.65 8.67
CA THR A 344 3.20 -4.16 8.40
C THR A 344 4.08 -5.26 7.80
N LEU A 345 5.07 -4.86 7.00
CA LEU A 345 6.04 -5.74 6.38
C LEU A 345 7.42 -5.53 7.01
N THR A 346 8.04 -6.61 7.45
CA THR A 346 9.45 -6.65 7.86
C THR A 346 10.36 -6.98 6.67
N PRO A 347 11.67 -6.60 6.70
CA PRO A 347 12.62 -6.92 5.63
C PRO A 347 13.11 -8.38 5.72
N HIS A 348 12.19 -9.32 5.85
CA HIS A 348 12.48 -10.74 5.99
C HIS A 348 11.57 -11.55 5.07
N LEU A 349 12.01 -12.78 4.77
CA LEU A 349 11.20 -13.72 4.00
C LEU A 349 9.83 -13.94 4.67
N THR A 350 8.78 -13.67 3.92
CA THR A 350 7.40 -13.91 4.36
C THR A 350 6.78 -15.05 3.57
N ALA A 351 5.84 -15.78 4.18
CA ALA A 351 5.10 -16.81 3.49
C ALA A 351 4.38 -16.24 2.25
N PRO A 352 4.39 -16.92 1.11
CA PRO A 352 3.65 -16.49 -0.05
C PRO A 352 2.14 -16.50 0.23
N PRO A 353 1.38 -15.58 -0.38
CA PRO A 353 -0.09 -15.64 -0.31
C PRO A 353 -0.58 -16.89 -1.05
N ILE A 354 -1.56 -17.58 -0.53
CA ILE A 354 -2.17 -18.77 -1.14
C ILE A 354 -3.53 -18.40 -1.71
N PRO A 355 -3.85 -18.72 -2.98
CA PRO A 355 -5.15 -18.44 -3.58
C PRO A 355 -6.29 -19.16 -2.85
N VAL A 356 -7.37 -18.43 -2.57
CA VAL A 356 -8.60 -18.91 -1.96
C VAL A 356 -9.72 -19.02 -2.98
N ALA A 357 -9.88 -18.00 -3.82
CA ALA A 357 -10.91 -17.96 -4.84
C ALA A 357 -10.54 -17.00 -5.97
N LEU A 358 -11.04 -17.31 -7.18
CA LEU A 358 -11.05 -16.43 -8.34
C LEU A 358 -12.51 -16.19 -8.77
N THR A 359 -12.88 -14.95 -9.04
CA THR A 359 -14.19 -14.61 -9.61
C THR A 359 -13.99 -13.87 -10.94
N LEU A 360 -14.73 -14.28 -11.96
CA LEU A 360 -14.86 -13.59 -13.23
C LEU A 360 -16.25 -12.96 -13.31
N GLY A 361 -16.28 -11.67 -13.60
CA GLY A 361 -17.51 -10.93 -13.82
C GLY A 361 -18.21 -11.29 -15.14
N PRO A 362 -19.42 -10.73 -15.37
CA PRO A 362 -20.23 -11.10 -16.53
C PRO A 362 -19.57 -10.79 -17.87
N THR A 363 -18.81 -9.70 -17.96
CA THR A 363 -18.13 -9.29 -19.21
C THR A 363 -17.07 -10.30 -19.61
N ASP A 364 -16.20 -10.68 -18.69
CA ASP A 364 -15.12 -11.63 -18.94
C ASP A 364 -15.65 -13.05 -19.15
N THR A 365 -16.67 -13.44 -18.37
CA THR A 365 -17.35 -14.74 -18.54
C THR A 365 -17.97 -14.87 -19.94
N ARG A 366 -18.57 -13.78 -20.46
CA ARG A 366 -19.12 -13.77 -21.83
C ARG A 366 -18.04 -13.82 -22.90
N ALA A 367 -16.95 -13.08 -22.72
CA ALA A 367 -15.83 -13.06 -23.67
C ALA A 367 -15.16 -14.43 -23.78
N ILE A 368 -15.02 -15.14 -22.67
CA ILE A 368 -14.45 -16.51 -22.61
C ILE A 368 -15.44 -17.55 -23.15
N GLY A 369 -16.73 -17.32 -23.02
CA GLY A 369 -17.79 -18.28 -23.34
C GLY A 369 -18.18 -19.11 -22.12
N LEU A 370 -19.46 -18.97 -21.69
CA LEU A 370 -19.98 -19.58 -20.47
C LEU A 370 -19.81 -21.09 -20.41
N THR A 371 -20.02 -21.79 -21.54
CA THR A 371 -19.93 -23.27 -21.60
C THR A 371 -18.51 -23.72 -21.34
N HIS A 372 -17.52 -23.02 -21.91
CA HIS A 372 -16.10 -23.32 -21.72
C HIS A 372 -15.67 -22.98 -20.29
N ALA A 373 -16.00 -21.80 -19.80
CA ALA A 373 -15.65 -21.33 -18.47
C ALA A 373 -16.24 -22.19 -17.33
N ARG A 374 -17.39 -22.83 -17.55
CA ARG A 374 -18.01 -23.77 -16.61
C ARG A 374 -17.32 -25.13 -16.50
N ARG A 375 -16.45 -25.47 -17.44
CA ARG A 375 -15.80 -26.79 -17.53
C ARG A 375 -14.28 -26.66 -17.48
N PRO A 376 -13.74 -26.12 -16.36
CA PRO A 376 -12.29 -26.00 -16.25
C PRO A 376 -11.62 -27.37 -16.30
N SER A 377 -10.40 -27.40 -16.82
CA SER A 377 -9.57 -28.61 -16.90
C SER A 377 -9.01 -29.07 -15.55
N VAL A 378 -9.36 -28.37 -14.45
CA VAL A 378 -8.94 -28.63 -13.07
C VAL A 378 -10.14 -29.07 -12.22
N ALA A 379 -9.88 -29.76 -11.11
CA ALA A 379 -10.92 -30.27 -10.21
C ALA A 379 -11.55 -29.14 -9.35
N VAL A 380 -11.97 -28.06 -10.00
CA VAL A 380 -12.67 -26.93 -9.36
C VAL A 380 -14.10 -26.87 -9.89
N LYS A 381 -15.06 -26.76 -8.98
CA LYS A 381 -16.49 -26.64 -9.31
C LYS A 381 -16.86 -25.15 -9.29
N PRO A 382 -17.03 -24.48 -10.44
CA PRO A 382 -17.42 -23.10 -10.46
C PRO A 382 -18.86 -22.93 -9.97
N VAL A 383 -19.08 -21.88 -9.18
CA VAL A 383 -20.41 -21.42 -8.74
C VAL A 383 -20.84 -20.30 -9.68
N GLN A 384 -22.03 -20.40 -10.25
CA GLN A 384 -22.58 -19.32 -11.05
C GLN A 384 -23.16 -18.24 -10.16
N LEU A 385 -22.71 -17.01 -10.39
CA LEU A 385 -23.21 -15.79 -9.79
C LEU A 385 -23.92 -14.91 -10.82
N GLY A 386 -24.60 -13.86 -10.34
CA GLY A 386 -25.33 -12.93 -11.21
C GLY A 386 -26.65 -13.50 -11.74
N THR A 387 -27.21 -12.82 -12.74
CA THR A 387 -28.45 -13.22 -13.38
C THR A 387 -28.20 -14.21 -14.54
N PRO A 388 -29.20 -14.99 -14.97
CA PRO A 388 -29.05 -15.87 -16.15
C PRO A 388 -28.63 -15.13 -17.43
N SER A 389 -29.03 -13.86 -17.60
CA SER A 389 -28.66 -13.02 -18.73
C SER A 389 -27.26 -12.39 -18.60
N HIS A 390 -26.74 -12.29 -17.39
CA HIS A 390 -25.40 -11.74 -17.07
C HIS A 390 -24.70 -12.66 -16.08
N PRO A 391 -24.33 -13.89 -16.49
CA PRO A 391 -23.70 -14.85 -15.62
C PRO A 391 -22.25 -14.47 -15.34
N ALA A 392 -21.86 -14.60 -14.09
CA ALA A 392 -20.49 -14.55 -13.61
C ALA A 392 -20.10 -15.92 -13.03
N LEU A 393 -18.82 -16.18 -12.85
CA LEU A 393 -18.35 -17.45 -12.31
C LEU A 393 -17.38 -17.23 -11.17
N HIS A 394 -17.64 -17.91 -10.06
CA HIS A 394 -16.78 -17.95 -8.88
C HIS A 394 -16.14 -19.35 -8.78
N TYR A 395 -14.81 -19.38 -8.68
CA TYR A 395 -14.01 -20.61 -8.61
C TYR A 395 -13.39 -20.71 -7.22
N PRO A 396 -13.92 -21.51 -6.30
CA PRO A 396 -13.28 -21.77 -5.00
C PRO A 396 -12.02 -22.61 -5.23
N LEU A 397 -10.87 -22.13 -4.76
CA LEU A 397 -9.56 -22.77 -4.97
C LEU A 397 -9.06 -23.49 -3.71
N GLY A 398 -9.64 -23.16 -2.55
CA GLY A 398 -9.28 -23.76 -1.27
C GLY A 398 -9.45 -22.82 -0.09
N ASP A 399 -8.93 -23.22 1.05
CA ASP A 399 -9.01 -22.49 2.32
C ASP A 399 -7.77 -21.64 2.63
N GLY A 400 -6.84 -21.51 1.67
CA GLY A 400 -5.61 -20.76 1.85
C GLY A 400 -4.52 -21.49 2.65
N THR A 401 -4.61 -22.80 2.85
CA THR A 401 -3.59 -23.60 3.55
C THR A 401 -2.72 -24.43 2.60
N ASN A 402 -3.23 -24.81 1.43
CA ASN A 402 -2.52 -25.65 0.47
C ASN A 402 -1.88 -24.82 -0.65
N VAL A 403 -0.55 -24.87 -0.77
CA VAL A 403 0.21 -24.19 -1.82
C VAL A 403 -0.10 -24.68 -3.24
N ASP A 404 -0.63 -25.89 -3.42
CA ASP A 404 -1.05 -26.44 -4.71
C ASP A 404 -2.18 -25.64 -5.36
N ALA A 405 -2.86 -24.78 -4.60
CA ALA A 405 -3.83 -23.83 -5.11
C ALA A 405 -3.24 -22.88 -6.17
N TRP A 406 -1.93 -22.60 -6.13
CA TRP A 406 -1.24 -21.86 -7.18
C TRP A 406 -1.18 -22.61 -8.50
N THR A 407 -0.83 -23.88 -8.47
CA THR A 407 -0.84 -24.75 -9.66
C THR A 407 -2.25 -24.86 -10.23
N THR A 408 -3.25 -25.02 -9.36
CA THR A 408 -4.66 -25.02 -9.74
C THR A 408 -5.07 -23.71 -10.42
N LEU A 409 -4.69 -22.57 -9.85
CA LEU A 409 -4.97 -21.23 -10.42
C LEU A 409 -4.26 -21.05 -11.77
N GLN A 410 -3.01 -21.48 -11.91
CA GLN A 410 -2.26 -21.41 -13.17
C GLN A 410 -2.94 -22.22 -14.28
N HIS A 411 -3.33 -23.45 -14.00
CA HIS A 411 -4.03 -24.30 -14.97
C HIS A 411 -5.41 -23.73 -15.31
N LEU A 412 -6.15 -23.23 -14.30
CA LEU A 412 -7.43 -22.57 -14.51
C LEU A 412 -7.28 -21.35 -15.42
N THR A 413 -6.33 -20.45 -15.15
CA THR A 413 -6.10 -19.24 -15.95
C THR A 413 -5.60 -19.55 -17.35
N ALA A 414 -4.79 -20.59 -17.52
CA ALA A 414 -4.39 -21.08 -18.83
C ALA A 414 -5.60 -21.59 -19.63
N HIS A 415 -6.46 -22.42 -19.03
CA HIS A 415 -7.70 -22.90 -19.63
C HIS A 415 -8.59 -21.72 -20.09
N LEU A 416 -8.81 -20.73 -19.21
CA LEU A 416 -9.66 -19.58 -19.50
C LEU A 416 -9.11 -18.66 -20.62
N LYS A 417 -7.80 -18.66 -20.86
CA LYS A 417 -7.17 -17.88 -21.95
C LYS A 417 -7.31 -18.52 -23.32
N HIS A 418 -7.36 -19.84 -23.41
CA HIS A 418 -7.33 -20.57 -24.71
C HIS A 418 -8.66 -20.55 -25.47
N SER A 419 -9.73 -19.99 -24.90
CA SER A 419 -11.05 -19.91 -25.55
C SER A 419 -11.23 -18.70 -26.47
N THR A 420 -10.20 -17.88 -26.68
CA THR A 420 -10.29 -16.67 -27.51
C THR A 420 -9.97 -16.90 -29.00
N GLU A 421 -9.76 -18.13 -29.46
CA GLU A 421 -9.75 -18.42 -30.91
C GLU A 421 -11.18 -18.74 -31.36
N PRO A 422 -11.80 -17.91 -32.24
CA PRO A 422 -13.05 -18.30 -32.89
C PRO A 422 -12.75 -19.50 -33.78
N GLU A 423 -13.49 -20.59 -33.59
CA GLU A 423 -13.60 -21.63 -34.65
C GLU A 423 -13.97 -20.95 -35.95
N GLN A 424 -13.08 -21.08 -36.93
CA GLN A 424 -13.30 -20.63 -38.33
C GLN A 424 -14.30 -21.52 -39.02
#